data_f368d9d073bb005d84937540419dfe0e
#
_entry.id   f368d9d073bb005d84937540419dfe0e
#
_cell.length_a   1.000
_cell.length_b   1.000
_cell.length_c   1.000
_cell.angle_alpha   90.00
_cell.angle_beta   90.00
_cell.angle_gamma   90.00
#
_symmetry.space_group_name_H-M   'P 1'
#
loop_
_entity.id
_entity.type
_entity.pdbx_description
1 polymer ?
#
loop_
_entity_poly.entity_id
_entity_poly.type
_entity_poly.pdbx_seq_one_letter_code
_entity_poly.pdbx_strand_id
1 'polypeptide(L)'
;MNSAGICAVLDGKIRGKPVAIASFDNEPPPGFQGLKVDPCQILRHAMDDGKRVYFDREHQDCIHGAYITGVHPGNEQIQSGRLLTDYIPAYNLDAAHTFNSGEYILPQGTVKGFCAVPLDDVPAGLNVEWIAIVCTPGVAALAGAARAVKDGTRPDTAAGNSFCSDLFVTPTLTDNVIITTGDMGGRMNNKLRESEMFVIIPVQWADSIIDIMGETPDVKGIYEATRPEDSPYWARQQQKAERAAASQDQSIPLALEKYGLEISMPWEEEALQAIAKAPKFVRKMAVGNVEDFAEENDHGLITLAVVTAQADSVGMGKFMREVRGDGSGILGKLFRRKK
;
A
#
# COMPACT_ATOMS: atom_id res chain seq x y z
N MET A 1 13.51 -19.87 3.38
CA MET A 1 12.96 -18.90 4.39
C MET A 1 13.72 -19.03 5.69
N ASN A 2 14.22 -17.92 6.21
CA ASN A 2 14.91 -17.82 7.51
C ASN A 2 13.94 -17.42 8.64
N SER A 3 13.15 -18.37 9.14
CA SER A 3 12.13 -18.10 10.16
C SER A 3 12.70 -17.45 11.42
N ALA A 4 13.87 -17.90 11.90
CA ALA A 4 14.49 -17.34 13.09
C ALA A 4 14.92 -15.87 12.92
N GLY A 5 15.50 -15.54 11.76
CA GLY A 5 15.86 -14.15 11.42
C GLY A 5 14.63 -13.24 11.30
N ILE A 6 13.56 -13.73 10.66
CA ILE A 6 12.30 -12.96 10.54
C ILE A 6 11.68 -12.72 11.93
N CYS A 7 11.59 -13.75 12.77
CA CYS A 7 11.07 -13.58 14.13
C CYS A 7 11.90 -12.57 14.92
N ALA A 8 13.22 -12.63 14.84
CA ALA A 8 14.12 -11.74 15.59
C ALA A 8 13.95 -10.26 15.20
N VAL A 9 13.82 -9.95 13.90
CA VAL A 9 13.67 -8.55 13.45
C VAL A 9 12.25 -7.99 13.68
N LEU A 10 11.25 -8.86 13.84
CA LEU A 10 9.87 -8.48 14.12
C LEU A 10 9.55 -8.42 15.63
N ASP A 11 10.43 -8.96 16.49
CA ASP A 11 10.21 -8.98 17.92
C ASP A 11 10.00 -7.58 18.49
N GLY A 12 8.97 -7.43 19.32
CA GLY A 12 8.55 -6.15 19.89
C GLY A 12 7.93 -5.13 18.92
N LYS A 13 7.92 -5.42 17.61
CA LYS A 13 7.36 -4.52 16.56
C LYS A 13 5.97 -4.93 16.10
N ILE A 14 5.58 -6.18 16.32
CA ILE A 14 4.29 -6.74 15.92
C ILE A 14 3.51 -7.22 17.13
N ARG A 15 2.21 -7.47 16.94
CA ARG A 15 1.38 -8.14 17.92
C ARG A 15 1.66 -9.65 17.90
N GLY A 16 1.96 -10.23 19.07
CA GLY A 16 2.16 -11.68 19.20
C GLY A 16 3.29 -12.19 18.31
N LYS A 17 3.10 -13.39 17.74
CA LYS A 17 4.06 -14.03 16.85
C LYS A 17 3.70 -13.85 15.39
N PRO A 18 4.66 -13.79 14.45
CA PRO A 18 4.36 -13.96 13.03
C PRO A 18 3.83 -15.37 12.81
N VAL A 19 2.86 -15.52 11.90
CA VAL A 19 2.15 -16.77 11.65
C VAL A 19 2.45 -17.28 10.26
N ALA A 20 2.93 -18.51 10.15
CA ALA A 20 3.05 -19.20 8.89
C ALA A 20 1.71 -19.85 8.51
N ILE A 21 1.32 -19.74 7.24
CA ILE A 21 0.08 -20.27 6.70
C ILE A 21 0.40 -21.17 5.51
N ALA A 22 -0.31 -22.28 5.43
CA ALA A 22 -0.24 -23.23 4.32
C ALA A 22 -1.62 -23.82 4.02
N SER A 23 -1.87 -24.12 2.76
CA SER A 23 -3.03 -24.93 2.35
C SER A 23 -2.72 -26.43 2.43
N PHE A 24 -3.77 -27.24 2.39
CA PHE A 24 -3.64 -28.69 2.23
C PHE A 24 -4.76 -29.26 1.34
N ASP A 25 -4.42 -30.29 0.53
CA ASP A 25 -5.34 -30.85 -0.46
C ASP A 25 -6.00 -32.15 -0.02
N ASN A 26 -5.46 -32.83 0.99
CA ASN A 26 -5.95 -34.12 1.47
C ASN A 26 -6.23 -34.06 2.97
N GLU A 27 -5.30 -34.55 3.77
CA GLU A 27 -5.40 -34.57 5.24
C GLU A 27 -4.67 -33.36 5.83
N PRO A 28 -5.16 -32.83 6.95
CA PRO A 28 -4.46 -31.78 7.66
C PRO A 28 -3.06 -32.27 8.11
N PRO A 29 -2.09 -31.34 8.18
CA PRO A 29 -0.75 -31.72 8.59
C PRO A 29 -0.72 -32.37 10.00
N PRO A 30 0.12 -33.38 10.24
CA PRO A 30 0.20 -34.03 11.54
C PRO A 30 0.54 -33.05 12.67
N GLY A 31 -0.15 -33.21 13.80
CA GLY A 31 0.07 -32.35 14.99
C GLY A 31 -0.68 -31.02 14.96
N PHE A 32 -1.50 -30.77 13.94
CA PHE A 32 -2.42 -29.64 13.92
C PHE A 32 -3.79 -30.03 14.50
N GLN A 33 -4.42 -29.07 15.17
CA GLN A 33 -5.75 -29.23 15.77
C GLN A 33 -6.80 -28.55 14.90
N GLY A 34 -7.84 -29.29 14.50
CA GLY A 34 -9.03 -28.70 13.87
C GLY A 34 -9.83 -27.87 14.88
N LEU A 35 -10.07 -26.63 14.54
CA LEU A 35 -10.85 -25.74 15.39
C LEU A 35 -12.18 -25.38 14.70
N LYS A 36 -13.27 -25.53 15.44
CA LYS A 36 -14.57 -25.06 14.98
C LYS A 36 -14.71 -23.57 15.32
N VAL A 37 -14.10 -22.75 14.49
CA VAL A 37 -14.03 -21.27 14.61
C VAL A 37 -14.18 -20.65 13.23
N ASP A 38 -14.36 -19.35 13.16
CA ASP A 38 -14.31 -18.65 11.87
C ASP A 38 -12.94 -18.83 11.22
N PRO A 39 -12.85 -19.10 9.91
CA PRO A 39 -11.57 -19.33 9.21
C PRO A 39 -10.47 -18.33 9.56
N CYS A 40 -10.79 -17.04 9.61
CA CYS A 40 -9.81 -16.01 9.95
C CYS A 40 -9.27 -16.08 11.39
N GLN A 41 -10.01 -16.72 12.32
CA GLN A 41 -9.58 -16.83 13.72
C GLN A 41 -8.41 -17.79 13.94
N ILE A 42 -8.08 -18.68 12.98
CA ILE A 42 -6.89 -19.52 13.10
C ILE A 42 -5.61 -18.68 13.19
N LEU A 43 -5.60 -17.50 12.55
CA LEU A 43 -4.50 -16.54 12.69
C LEU A 43 -4.28 -16.16 14.15
N ARG A 44 -5.35 -15.78 14.86
CA ARG A 44 -5.28 -15.39 16.27
C ARG A 44 -4.82 -16.55 17.16
N HIS A 45 -5.35 -17.75 16.94
CA HIS A 45 -4.97 -18.92 17.74
C HIS A 45 -3.49 -19.30 17.54
N ALA A 46 -2.95 -19.14 16.35
CA ALA A 46 -1.53 -19.32 16.13
C ALA A 46 -0.71 -18.18 16.73
N MET A 47 -1.12 -16.93 16.52
CA MET A 47 -0.38 -15.73 16.93
C MET A 47 -0.34 -15.53 18.45
N ASP A 48 -1.52 -15.58 19.12
CA ASP A 48 -1.69 -15.24 20.53
C ASP A 48 -1.54 -16.46 21.44
N ASP A 49 -2.09 -17.63 21.04
CA ASP A 49 -2.13 -18.85 21.84
C ASP A 49 -0.96 -19.80 21.53
N GLY A 50 -0.16 -19.52 20.49
CA GLY A 50 0.96 -20.36 20.09
C GLY A 50 0.56 -21.73 19.55
N LYS A 51 -0.65 -21.91 19.02
CA LYS A 51 -1.18 -23.20 18.60
C LYS A 51 -0.90 -23.52 17.15
N ARG A 52 -0.77 -24.81 16.83
CA ARG A 52 -0.84 -25.37 15.48
C ARG A 52 -2.27 -25.71 15.17
N VAL A 53 -2.92 -24.98 14.29
CA VAL A 53 -4.37 -25.07 14.06
C VAL A 53 -4.70 -25.15 12.58
N TYR A 54 -5.85 -25.71 12.26
CA TYR A 54 -6.39 -25.70 10.89
C TYR A 54 -7.89 -25.49 10.90
N PHE A 55 -8.43 -25.09 9.76
CA PHE A 55 -9.83 -25.21 9.42
C PHE A 55 -9.99 -25.96 8.09
N ASP A 56 -11.11 -26.61 7.98
CA ASP A 56 -11.59 -27.28 6.78
C ASP A 56 -13.12 -27.18 6.74
N ARG A 57 -13.77 -27.95 5.87
CA ARG A 57 -15.23 -27.95 5.75
C ARG A 57 -15.96 -28.32 7.06
N GLU A 58 -15.39 -29.19 7.87
CA GLU A 58 -16.01 -29.68 9.12
C GLU A 58 -15.63 -28.83 10.33
N HIS A 59 -14.42 -28.29 10.30
CA HIS A 59 -13.83 -27.47 11.36
C HIS A 59 -13.86 -25.99 10.99
N GLN A 60 -15.07 -25.42 10.89
CA GLN A 60 -15.28 -23.99 10.65
C GLN A 60 -16.67 -23.58 11.21
N ASP A 61 -16.83 -22.30 11.53
CA ASP A 61 -18.08 -21.74 12.08
C ASP A 61 -18.56 -20.49 11.32
N CYS A 62 -17.86 -20.11 10.24
CA CYS A 62 -18.26 -19.04 9.35
C CYS A 62 -18.37 -19.56 7.91
N ILE A 63 -19.58 -19.80 7.46
CA ILE A 63 -19.84 -20.32 6.12
C ILE A 63 -19.41 -19.35 5.01
N HIS A 64 -19.41 -18.03 5.27
CA HIS A 64 -18.94 -17.01 4.33
C HIS A 64 -17.43 -17.13 4.12
N GLY A 65 -16.64 -17.17 5.20
CA GLY A 65 -15.20 -17.38 5.10
C GLY A 65 -14.83 -18.71 4.45
N ALA A 66 -15.60 -19.78 4.77
CA ALA A 66 -15.41 -21.09 4.16
C ALA A 66 -15.77 -21.11 2.65
N TYR A 67 -16.74 -20.32 2.23
CA TYR A 67 -17.10 -20.12 0.83
C TYR A 67 -15.98 -19.38 0.06
N ILE A 68 -15.51 -18.26 0.60
CA ILE A 68 -14.44 -17.46 0.00
C ILE A 68 -13.17 -18.30 -0.18
N THR A 69 -12.81 -19.10 0.81
CA THR A 69 -11.62 -19.95 0.79
C THR A 69 -11.78 -21.25 -0.03
N GLY A 70 -12.91 -21.46 -0.66
CA GLY A 70 -13.15 -22.63 -1.52
C GLY A 70 -13.37 -23.94 -0.78
N VAL A 71 -13.43 -23.96 0.57
CA VAL A 71 -13.63 -25.20 1.35
C VAL A 71 -15.12 -25.57 1.51
N HIS A 72 -16.04 -24.63 1.25
CA HIS A 72 -17.50 -24.85 1.34
C HIS A 72 -18.22 -24.18 0.16
N PRO A 73 -19.23 -24.83 -0.45
CA PRO A 73 -19.94 -24.28 -1.62
C PRO A 73 -20.76 -23.02 -1.33
N GLY A 74 -20.86 -22.60 -0.08
CA GLY A 74 -21.74 -21.48 0.32
C GLY A 74 -23.21 -21.89 0.32
N ASN A 75 -24.07 -20.87 0.31
CA ASN A 75 -25.50 -20.99 0.16
C ASN A 75 -26.07 -19.77 -0.58
N GLU A 76 -27.37 -19.79 -0.90
CA GLU A 76 -28.04 -18.70 -1.60
C GLU A 76 -27.92 -17.35 -0.86
N GLN A 77 -27.96 -17.35 0.46
CA GLN A 77 -27.85 -16.14 1.27
C GLN A 77 -26.49 -15.44 1.09
N ILE A 78 -25.41 -16.22 0.96
CA ILE A 78 -24.06 -15.70 0.70
C ILE A 78 -23.94 -15.24 -0.76
N GLN A 79 -24.31 -16.12 -1.69
CA GLN A 79 -24.15 -15.87 -3.13
C GLN A 79 -24.97 -14.66 -3.61
N SER A 80 -26.16 -14.42 -3.02
CA SER A 80 -27.00 -13.27 -3.33
C SER A 80 -26.55 -11.96 -2.66
N GLY A 81 -25.57 -11.98 -1.75
CA GLY A 81 -25.19 -10.82 -0.95
C GLY A 81 -26.12 -10.53 0.24
N ARG A 82 -27.17 -11.32 0.44
CA ARG A 82 -28.14 -11.09 1.54
C ARG A 82 -27.47 -11.14 2.91
N LEU A 83 -26.48 -11.99 3.10
CA LEU A 83 -25.72 -12.04 4.36
C LEU A 83 -25.12 -10.68 4.72
N LEU A 84 -24.58 -9.95 3.75
CA LEU A 84 -23.99 -8.63 3.99
C LEU A 84 -25.03 -7.59 4.41
N THR A 85 -26.26 -7.66 3.86
CA THR A 85 -27.36 -6.76 4.29
C THR A 85 -27.85 -7.06 5.70
N ASP A 86 -27.74 -8.31 6.15
CA ASP A 86 -28.09 -8.70 7.53
C ASP A 86 -27.06 -8.16 8.54
N TYR A 87 -25.76 -8.13 8.15
CA TYR A 87 -24.69 -7.59 8.98
C TYR A 87 -24.61 -6.07 8.96
N ILE A 88 -24.83 -5.45 7.81
CA ILE A 88 -24.74 -4.00 7.60
C ILE A 88 -26.01 -3.53 6.91
N PRO A 89 -27.06 -3.16 7.67
CA PRO A 89 -28.35 -2.76 7.11
C PRO A 89 -28.33 -1.55 6.17
N ALA A 90 -27.22 -0.80 6.14
CA ALA A 90 -27.03 0.31 5.20
C ALA A 90 -26.85 -0.14 3.75
N TYR A 91 -26.47 -1.40 3.51
CA TYR A 91 -26.42 -1.94 2.14
C TYR A 91 -27.83 -2.26 1.63
N ASN A 92 -28.11 -1.86 0.41
CA ASN A 92 -29.20 -2.50 -0.34
C ASN A 92 -28.68 -3.81 -0.98
N LEU A 93 -29.60 -4.68 -1.39
CA LEU A 93 -29.25 -6.02 -1.86
C LEU A 93 -28.38 -5.98 -3.15
N ASP A 94 -28.64 -5.05 -4.06
CA ASP A 94 -27.88 -4.91 -5.32
C ASP A 94 -26.43 -4.47 -5.02
N ALA A 95 -26.25 -3.53 -4.11
CA ALA A 95 -24.92 -3.09 -3.68
C ALA A 95 -24.17 -4.22 -2.95
N ALA A 96 -24.85 -4.98 -2.10
CA ALA A 96 -24.27 -6.13 -1.40
C ALA A 96 -23.87 -7.25 -2.38
N HIS A 97 -24.69 -7.52 -3.37
CA HIS A 97 -24.36 -8.50 -4.41
C HIS A 97 -23.15 -8.04 -5.25
N THR A 98 -23.13 -6.76 -5.65
CA THR A 98 -21.99 -6.18 -6.40
C THR A 98 -20.72 -6.25 -5.58
N PHE A 99 -20.76 -5.92 -4.29
CA PHE A 99 -19.63 -6.00 -3.38
C PHE A 99 -19.08 -7.42 -3.30
N ASN A 100 -19.93 -8.40 -3.01
CA ASN A 100 -19.52 -9.81 -2.92
C ASN A 100 -18.95 -10.34 -4.26
N SER A 101 -19.50 -9.91 -5.39
CA SER A 101 -19.02 -10.33 -6.71
C SER A 101 -17.63 -9.77 -7.05
N GLY A 102 -17.20 -8.73 -6.38
CA GLY A 102 -15.87 -8.13 -6.54
C GLY A 102 -14.78 -8.78 -5.66
N GLU A 103 -15.13 -9.69 -4.76
CA GLU A 103 -14.16 -10.37 -3.92
C GLU A 103 -13.42 -11.49 -4.66
N TYR A 104 -12.17 -11.69 -4.32
CA TYR A 104 -11.44 -12.87 -4.76
C TYR A 104 -11.93 -14.10 -3.98
N ILE A 105 -12.29 -15.13 -4.72
CA ILE A 105 -12.83 -16.38 -4.17
C ILE A 105 -12.08 -17.54 -4.82
N LEU A 106 -11.58 -18.49 -4.02
CA LEU A 106 -11.04 -19.72 -4.55
C LEU A 106 -12.16 -20.63 -5.10
N PRO A 107 -11.95 -21.24 -6.27
CA PRO A 107 -12.89 -22.24 -6.78
C PRO A 107 -13.11 -23.37 -5.76
N GLN A 108 -14.34 -23.83 -5.67
CA GLN A 108 -14.70 -24.89 -4.72
C GLN A 108 -13.88 -26.17 -4.93
N GLY A 109 -13.30 -26.67 -3.84
CA GLY A 109 -12.48 -27.88 -3.85
C GLY A 109 -11.05 -27.69 -4.37
N THR A 110 -10.60 -26.46 -4.59
CA THR A 110 -9.19 -26.17 -4.90
C THR A 110 -8.28 -26.64 -3.76
N VAL A 111 -8.72 -26.45 -2.52
CA VAL A 111 -8.04 -26.93 -1.30
C VAL A 111 -9.03 -27.63 -0.40
N LYS A 112 -8.56 -28.49 0.47
CA LYS A 112 -9.38 -29.08 1.56
C LYS A 112 -9.46 -28.15 2.76
N GLY A 113 -8.40 -27.41 3.03
CA GLY A 113 -8.35 -26.47 4.15
C GLY A 113 -7.06 -25.71 4.21
N PHE A 114 -6.95 -24.92 5.26
CA PHE A 114 -5.76 -24.13 5.57
C PHE A 114 -5.32 -24.37 7.00
N CYS A 115 -4.03 -24.31 7.24
CA CYS A 115 -3.44 -24.40 8.57
C CYS A 115 -2.60 -23.16 8.89
N ALA A 116 -2.51 -22.86 10.17
CA ALA A 116 -1.74 -21.76 10.72
C ALA A 116 -0.90 -22.23 11.91
N VAL A 117 0.33 -21.73 11.99
CA VAL A 117 1.29 -22.08 13.05
C VAL A 117 2.20 -20.88 13.32
N PRO A 118 2.65 -20.64 14.57
CA PRO A 118 3.69 -19.68 14.83
C PRO A 118 4.91 -19.93 13.94
N LEU A 119 5.51 -18.89 13.37
CA LEU A 119 6.60 -19.01 12.42
C LEU A 119 7.85 -19.69 13.03
N ASP A 120 8.06 -19.54 14.35
CA ASP A 120 9.13 -20.19 15.12
C ASP A 120 8.83 -21.66 15.47
N ASP A 121 7.63 -22.17 15.15
CA ASP A 121 7.18 -23.54 15.46
C ASP A 121 6.76 -24.34 14.20
N VAL A 122 7.18 -23.89 13.02
CA VAL A 122 6.84 -24.54 11.73
C VAL A 122 7.45 -25.95 11.71
N PRO A 123 6.63 -27.01 11.58
CA PRO A 123 7.14 -28.38 11.53
C PRO A 123 7.90 -28.65 10.21
N ALA A 124 8.89 -29.52 10.28
CA ALA A 124 9.61 -29.95 9.09
C ALA A 124 8.65 -30.56 8.06
N GLY A 125 8.79 -30.15 6.81
CA GLY A 125 7.97 -30.64 5.70
C GLY A 125 6.65 -29.91 5.47
N LEU A 126 6.29 -28.93 6.31
CA LEU A 126 5.16 -28.04 6.00
C LEU A 126 5.56 -27.08 4.88
N ASN A 127 4.80 -27.08 3.79
CA ASN A 127 4.98 -26.16 2.69
C ASN A 127 4.32 -24.82 3.02
N VAL A 128 5.05 -23.94 3.71
CA VAL A 128 4.55 -22.59 4.03
C VAL A 128 4.39 -21.79 2.74
N GLU A 129 3.21 -21.17 2.55
CA GLU A 129 2.90 -20.38 1.36
C GLU A 129 3.06 -18.89 1.64
N TRP A 130 2.62 -18.41 2.83
CA TRP A 130 2.80 -17.03 3.24
C TRP A 130 2.90 -16.85 4.75
N ILE A 131 3.30 -15.67 5.14
CA ILE A 131 3.40 -15.25 6.54
C ILE A 131 2.39 -14.12 6.77
N ALA A 132 1.65 -14.20 7.86
CA ALA A 132 0.76 -13.14 8.33
C ALA A 132 1.31 -12.49 9.59
N ILE A 133 1.25 -11.17 9.67
CA ILE A 133 1.58 -10.39 10.85
C ILE A 133 0.48 -9.37 11.15
N VAL A 134 0.33 -9.03 12.42
CA VAL A 134 -0.52 -7.93 12.89
C VAL A 134 0.37 -6.85 13.48
N CYS A 135 0.26 -5.64 12.96
CA CYS A 135 1.16 -4.57 13.31
C CYS A 135 0.52 -3.18 13.15
N THR A 136 1.25 -2.15 13.54
CA THR A 136 0.85 -0.76 13.30
C THR A 136 1.07 -0.38 11.84
N PRO A 137 0.40 0.68 11.33
CA PRO A 137 0.60 1.16 9.95
C PRO A 137 2.05 1.46 9.59
N GLY A 138 2.85 1.98 10.55
CA GLY A 138 4.28 2.24 10.32
C GLY A 138 5.07 0.96 10.03
N VAL A 139 4.86 -0.10 10.81
CA VAL A 139 5.47 -1.41 10.58
C VAL A 139 4.93 -2.04 9.29
N ALA A 140 3.62 -1.89 9.02
CA ALA A 140 3.02 -2.39 7.80
C ALA A 140 3.62 -1.76 6.53
N ALA A 141 3.94 -0.47 6.57
CA ALA A 141 4.60 0.22 5.46
C ALA A 141 6.00 -0.35 5.16
N LEU A 142 6.76 -0.71 6.22
CA LEU A 142 8.07 -1.34 6.06
C LEU A 142 7.94 -2.80 5.59
N ALA A 143 7.19 -3.62 6.31
CA ALA A 143 7.01 -5.03 5.96
C ALA A 143 6.35 -5.20 4.58
N GLY A 144 5.47 -4.29 4.21
CA GLY A 144 4.83 -4.24 2.89
C GLY A 144 5.81 -4.04 1.74
N ALA A 145 6.97 -3.46 2.00
CA ALA A 145 8.01 -3.31 0.99
C ALA A 145 8.76 -4.62 0.66
N ALA A 146 8.42 -5.76 1.29
CA ALA A 146 9.17 -7.00 1.16
C ALA A 146 9.40 -7.46 -0.30
N ARG A 147 8.41 -7.28 -1.17
CA ARG A 147 8.54 -7.50 -2.61
C ARG A 147 9.18 -6.32 -3.31
N ALA A 148 8.78 -5.09 -2.96
CA ALA A 148 9.21 -3.89 -3.64
C ALA A 148 10.73 -3.70 -3.65
N VAL A 149 11.44 -4.10 -2.59
CA VAL A 149 12.92 -4.04 -2.52
C VAL A 149 13.62 -5.02 -3.46
N LYS A 150 12.90 -6.02 -4.00
CA LYS A 150 13.44 -7.00 -4.94
C LYS A 150 13.14 -6.66 -6.40
N ASP A 151 11.91 -6.26 -6.71
CA ASP A 151 11.47 -6.06 -8.09
C ASP A 151 10.72 -4.73 -8.33
N GLY A 152 10.58 -3.89 -7.31
CA GLY A 152 9.88 -2.60 -7.42
C GLY A 152 8.34 -2.70 -7.37
N THR A 153 7.78 -3.90 -7.23
CA THR A 153 6.32 -4.09 -7.18
C THR A 153 5.76 -3.60 -5.85
N ARG A 154 4.79 -2.72 -5.91
CA ARG A 154 4.11 -2.20 -4.71
C ARG A 154 3.21 -3.26 -4.09
N PRO A 155 3.05 -3.26 -2.75
CA PRO A 155 2.06 -4.11 -2.10
C PRO A 155 0.65 -3.73 -2.55
N ASP A 156 -0.25 -4.71 -2.58
CA ASP A 156 -1.67 -4.46 -2.71
C ASP A 156 -2.23 -3.95 -1.38
N THR A 157 -3.13 -2.99 -1.45
CA THR A 157 -3.76 -2.42 -0.26
C THR A 157 -5.26 -2.65 -0.32
N ALA A 158 -5.83 -3.15 0.76
CA ALA A 158 -7.25 -3.45 0.86
C ALA A 158 -7.88 -2.79 2.10
N ALA A 159 -9.12 -2.36 1.94
CA ALA A 159 -9.93 -1.85 3.02
C ALA A 159 -11.38 -2.30 2.81
N GLY A 160 -11.93 -3.02 3.80
CA GLY A 160 -13.31 -3.45 3.76
C GLY A 160 -13.59 -4.76 2.98
N ASN A 161 -12.60 -5.34 2.31
CA ASN A 161 -12.73 -6.70 1.77
C ASN A 161 -12.89 -7.71 2.89
N SER A 162 -13.48 -8.87 2.60
CA SER A 162 -13.45 -9.98 3.53
C SER A 162 -12.02 -10.33 3.92
N PHE A 163 -11.74 -10.37 5.22
CA PHE A 163 -10.40 -10.73 5.68
C PHE A 163 -10.00 -12.16 5.27
N CYS A 164 -10.96 -13.06 5.09
CA CYS A 164 -10.68 -14.39 4.56
C CYS A 164 -10.18 -14.33 3.11
N SER A 165 -10.70 -13.40 2.29
CA SER A 165 -10.17 -13.15 0.95
C SER A 165 -8.73 -12.63 1.01
N ASP A 166 -8.49 -11.61 1.82
CA ASP A 166 -7.15 -11.00 1.93
C ASP A 166 -6.11 -11.94 2.54
N LEU A 167 -6.50 -12.78 3.51
CA LEU A 167 -5.59 -13.67 4.22
C LEU A 167 -5.27 -14.95 3.44
N PHE A 168 -6.25 -15.56 2.76
CA PHE A 168 -6.11 -16.89 2.17
C PHE A 168 -6.14 -16.92 0.64
N VAL A 169 -6.80 -15.95 0.01
CA VAL A 169 -7.09 -16.03 -1.42
C VAL A 169 -6.22 -15.06 -2.23
N THR A 170 -6.25 -13.79 -1.88
CA THR A 170 -5.54 -12.76 -2.62
C THR A 170 -4.03 -13.05 -2.75
N PRO A 171 -3.31 -13.45 -1.67
CA PRO A 171 -1.89 -13.77 -1.80
C PRO A 171 -1.64 -14.97 -2.72
N THR A 172 -2.54 -15.96 -2.73
CA THR A 172 -2.45 -17.13 -3.64
C THR A 172 -2.63 -16.72 -5.11
N LEU A 173 -3.55 -15.79 -5.39
CA LEU A 173 -3.87 -15.40 -6.76
C LEU A 173 -2.95 -14.33 -7.33
N THR A 174 -2.43 -13.42 -6.49
CA THR A 174 -1.65 -12.26 -6.93
C THR A 174 -0.15 -12.42 -6.73
N ASP A 175 0.28 -13.37 -5.90
CA ASP A 175 1.68 -13.54 -5.51
C ASP A 175 2.31 -12.24 -4.95
N ASN A 176 1.49 -11.38 -4.39
CA ASN A 176 1.89 -10.06 -3.91
C ASN A 176 1.75 -9.94 -2.39
N VAL A 177 2.44 -8.97 -1.82
CA VAL A 177 2.26 -8.57 -0.42
C VAL A 177 0.95 -7.81 -0.29
N ILE A 178 0.14 -8.20 0.69
CA ILE A 178 -1.15 -7.58 0.97
C ILE A 178 -1.07 -6.80 2.28
N ILE A 179 -1.46 -5.54 2.25
CA ILE A 179 -1.67 -4.72 3.45
C ILE A 179 -3.17 -4.45 3.56
N THR A 180 -3.79 -4.91 4.64
CA THR A 180 -5.24 -4.77 4.79
C THR A 180 -5.64 -4.31 6.19
N THR A 181 -6.68 -3.49 6.23
CA THR A 181 -7.35 -3.17 7.50
C THR A 181 -8.23 -4.30 7.98
N GLY A 182 -8.53 -5.27 7.12
CA GLY A 182 -9.58 -6.26 7.31
C GLY A 182 -10.99 -5.68 7.27
N ASP A 183 -11.99 -6.55 7.19
CA ASP A 183 -13.37 -6.18 7.38
C ASP A 183 -13.75 -6.12 8.88
N MET A 184 -14.98 -5.70 9.15
CA MET A 184 -15.49 -5.58 10.52
C MET A 184 -15.47 -6.93 11.26
N GLY A 185 -15.89 -8.03 10.60
CA GLY A 185 -15.91 -9.37 11.19
C GLY A 185 -14.49 -9.86 11.48
N GLY A 186 -13.60 -9.75 10.51
CA GLY A 186 -12.18 -10.12 10.67
C GLY A 186 -11.50 -9.35 11.81
N ARG A 187 -11.78 -8.04 11.95
CA ARG A 187 -11.25 -7.23 13.05
C ARG A 187 -11.78 -7.68 14.41
N MET A 188 -13.09 -7.88 14.53
CA MET A 188 -13.73 -8.34 15.78
C MET A 188 -13.22 -9.73 16.18
N ASN A 189 -13.22 -10.68 15.26
CA ASN A 189 -12.84 -12.07 15.49
C ASN A 189 -11.36 -12.21 15.88
N ASN A 190 -10.50 -11.38 15.34
CA ASN A 190 -9.09 -11.32 15.68
C ASN A 190 -8.76 -10.31 16.79
N LYS A 191 -9.79 -9.68 17.41
CA LYS A 191 -9.63 -8.70 18.50
C LYS A 191 -8.60 -7.62 18.20
N LEU A 192 -8.65 -7.05 16.98
CA LEU A 192 -7.74 -6.00 16.57
C LEU A 192 -8.02 -4.69 17.30
N ARG A 193 -6.97 -3.97 17.65
CA ARG A 193 -7.05 -2.58 18.07
C ARG A 193 -7.29 -1.67 16.85
N GLU A 194 -7.78 -0.47 17.07
CA GLU A 194 -8.01 0.51 15.99
C GLU A 194 -6.74 0.83 15.20
N SER A 195 -5.60 0.87 15.88
CA SER A 195 -4.28 1.14 15.29
C SER A 195 -3.58 -0.08 14.67
N GLU A 196 -4.23 -1.24 14.62
CA GLU A 196 -3.65 -2.47 14.08
C GLU A 196 -4.20 -2.79 12.69
N MET A 197 -3.34 -3.35 11.85
CA MET A 197 -3.67 -3.87 10.53
C MET A 197 -2.89 -5.16 10.26
N PHE A 198 -3.24 -5.84 9.19
CA PHE A 198 -2.60 -7.07 8.76
C PHE A 198 -1.63 -6.80 7.62
N VAL A 199 -0.53 -7.56 7.60
CA VAL A 199 0.32 -7.71 6.42
C VAL A 199 0.48 -9.19 6.14
N ILE A 200 0.22 -9.58 4.90
CA ILE A 200 0.34 -10.94 4.41
C ILE A 200 1.45 -10.97 3.36
N ILE A 201 2.44 -11.81 3.56
CA ILE A 201 3.68 -11.80 2.78
C ILE A 201 3.92 -13.20 2.22
N PRO A 202 3.84 -13.40 0.91
CA PRO A 202 4.22 -14.65 0.26
C PRO A 202 5.64 -15.06 0.64
N VAL A 203 5.85 -16.35 0.88
CA VAL A 203 7.08 -16.90 1.48
C VAL A 203 8.35 -16.55 0.71
N GLN A 204 8.28 -16.42 -0.61
CA GLN A 204 9.42 -16.05 -1.45
C GLN A 204 9.91 -14.61 -1.21
N TRP A 205 9.09 -13.74 -0.66
CA TRP A 205 9.44 -12.36 -0.33
C TRP A 205 9.80 -12.17 1.15
N ALA A 206 9.55 -13.18 1.99
CA ALA A 206 9.61 -13.06 3.44
C ALA A 206 11.01 -12.73 3.98
N ASP A 207 12.06 -13.29 3.39
CA ASP A 207 13.44 -13.03 3.84
C ASP A 207 13.85 -11.56 3.65
N SER A 208 13.21 -10.81 2.74
CA SER A 208 13.46 -9.38 2.57
C SER A 208 13.11 -8.54 3.82
N ILE A 209 12.23 -9.06 4.68
CA ILE A 209 11.89 -8.41 5.95
C ILE A 209 13.14 -8.27 6.83
N ILE A 210 14.05 -9.23 6.79
CA ILE A 210 15.28 -9.21 7.59
C ILE A 210 16.12 -8.00 7.20
N ASP A 211 16.31 -7.79 5.89
CA ASP A 211 17.08 -6.66 5.38
C ASP A 211 16.39 -5.34 5.74
N ILE A 212 15.08 -5.23 5.44
CA ILE A 212 14.31 -4.00 5.67
C ILE A 212 14.28 -3.61 7.14
N MET A 213 13.94 -4.57 8.02
CA MET A 213 13.74 -4.29 9.45
C MET A 213 15.04 -4.27 10.23
N GLY A 214 16.11 -4.95 9.72
CA GLY A 214 17.42 -4.99 10.33
C GLY A 214 18.27 -3.77 10.02
N GLU A 215 18.19 -3.24 8.80
CA GLU A 215 18.94 -2.06 8.36
C GLU A 215 18.20 -0.76 8.66
N THR A 216 16.87 -0.82 8.74
CA THR A 216 16.06 0.36 9.03
C THR A 216 16.02 0.58 10.53
N PRO A 217 16.36 1.77 11.04
CA PRO A 217 16.18 2.09 12.46
C PRO A 217 14.75 1.76 12.87
N ASP A 218 14.56 1.40 14.13
CA ASP A 218 13.26 1.27 14.78
C ASP A 218 12.29 2.31 14.20
N VAL A 219 11.03 1.92 13.95
CA VAL A 219 10.00 2.81 13.35
C VAL A 219 9.89 4.13 14.11
N LYS A 220 10.11 4.10 15.43
CA LYS A 220 10.25 5.29 16.27
C LYS A 220 11.49 6.10 15.87
N GLY A 221 12.61 5.42 15.60
CA GLY A 221 13.83 6.04 15.08
C GLY A 221 13.69 6.58 13.66
N ILE A 222 12.84 5.99 12.81
CA ILE A 222 12.52 6.59 11.49
C ILE A 222 11.76 7.91 11.68
N TYR A 223 10.78 7.96 12.57
CA TYR A 223 10.08 9.20 12.88
C TYR A 223 10.97 10.21 13.63
N GLU A 224 11.93 9.75 14.42
CA GLU A 224 12.92 10.60 15.11
C GLU A 224 14.08 10.99 14.18
N ALA A 225 14.54 10.09 13.30
CA ALA A 225 15.57 10.36 12.29
C ALA A 225 15.03 11.12 11.08
N THR A 226 13.72 11.13 10.85
CA THR A 226 13.05 12.02 9.90
C THR A 226 12.54 13.29 10.59
N ARG A 227 13.23 13.75 11.64
CA ARG A 227 13.11 15.16 11.95
C ARG A 227 13.33 15.93 10.66
N PRO A 228 12.49 16.91 10.36
CA PRO A 228 12.66 17.73 9.16
C PRO A 228 14.12 18.14 8.93
N GLU A 229 14.81 18.51 10.00
CA GLU A 229 16.20 18.97 9.99
C GLU A 229 17.25 17.92 9.56
N ASP A 230 16.98 16.62 9.76
CA ASP A 230 17.93 15.53 9.44
C ASP A 230 17.67 14.88 8.08
N SER A 231 16.52 15.18 7.46
CA SER A 231 16.18 14.66 6.14
C SER A 231 16.90 15.40 5.02
N PRO A 232 17.57 14.71 4.08
CA PRO A 232 18.13 15.35 2.88
C PRO A 232 17.09 16.14 2.09
N TYR A 233 15.83 15.74 2.12
CA TYR A 233 14.72 16.48 1.54
C TYR A 233 14.48 17.79 2.29
N TRP A 234 14.39 17.76 3.63
CA TRP A 234 14.16 18.95 4.45
C TRP A 234 15.36 19.87 4.46
N ALA A 235 16.60 19.35 4.49
CA ALA A 235 17.81 20.15 4.34
C ALA A 235 17.78 20.95 3.03
N ARG A 236 17.35 20.32 1.92
CA ARG A 236 17.14 21.02 0.64
C ARG A 236 16.03 22.06 0.72
N GLN A 237 14.90 21.76 1.40
CA GLN A 237 13.82 22.73 1.55
C GLN A 237 14.23 23.94 2.39
N GLN A 238 14.97 23.72 3.48
CA GLN A 238 15.54 24.82 4.27
C GLN A 238 16.50 25.68 3.45
N GLN A 239 17.41 25.06 2.71
CA GLN A 239 18.35 25.77 1.83
C GLN A 239 17.61 26.57 0.75
N LYS A 240 16.52 26.04 0.19
CA LYS A 240 15.63 26.78 -0.72
C LYS A 240 15.00 27.99 -0.03
N ALA A 241 14.44 27.81 1.18
CA ALA A 241 13.85 28.89 1.95
C ALA A 241 14.86 29.97 2.34
N GLU A 242 16.09 29.57 2.73
CA GLU A 242 17.18 30.50 3.04
C GLU A 242 17.63 31.28 1.80
N ARG A 243 17.76 30.62 0.64
CA ARG A 243 18.07 31.29 -0.64
C ARG A 243 16.96 32.27 -1.02
N ALA A 244 15.68 31.88 -0.87
CA ALA A 244 14.57 32.76 -1.12
C ALA A 244 14.56 33.98 -0.18
N ALA A 245 14.87 33.78 1.10
CA ALA A 245 14.96 34.85 2.10
C ALA A 245 16.17 35.78 1.88
N ALA A 246 17.30 35.23 1.39
CA ALA A 246 18.51 36.00 1.08
C ALA A 246 18.44 36.72 -0.27
N SER A 247 17.51 36.31 -1.14
CA SER A 247 17.32 36.89 -2.47
C SER A 247 16.58 38.23 -2.33
N GLN A 248 17.24 39.32 -2.65
CA GLN A 248 16.61 40.63 -2.92
C GLN A 248 15.92 40.65 -4.29
N ASP A 249 15.73 39.48 -4.91
CA ASP A 249 15.17 39.35 -6.25
C ASP A 249 13.70 39.67 -6.27
N GLN A 250 13.33 40.65 -7.08
CA GLN A 250 11.94 41.10 -7.24
C GLN A 250 11.06 40.05 -7.96
N SER A 251 11.63 38.99 -8.51
CA SER A 251 10.87 37.93 -9.19
C SER A 251 10.01 37.12 -8.22
N ILE A 252 10.45 36.94 -6.96
CA ILE A 252 9.73 36.15 -5.95
C ILE A 252 8.41 36.83 -5.55
N PRO A 253 8.39 38.09 -5.12
CA PRO A 253 7.12 38.79 -4.86
C PRO A 253 6.24 38.87 -6.10
N LEU A 254 6.83 39.14 -7.28
CA LEU A 254 6.11 39.20 -8.55
C LEU A 254 5.44 37.89 -8.92
N ALA A 255 6.11 36.74 -8.70
CA ALA A 255 5.56 35.43 -8.99
C ALA A 255 4.31 35.13 -8.16
N LEU A 256 4.32 35.44 -6.87
CA LEU A 256 3.20 35.21 -6.00
C LEU A 256 2.05 36.19 -6.30
N GLU A 257 2.34 37.48 -6.40
CA GLU A 257 1.32 38.53 -6.58
C GLU A 257 0.66 38.48 -7.97
N LYS A 258 1.43 38.33 -9.03
CA LYS A 258 0.95 38.39 -10.42
C LYS A 258 0.46 37.06 -10.95
N TYR A 259 1.11 35.96 -10.58
CA TYR A 259 0.86 34.63 -11.16
C TYR A 259 0.33 33.61 -10.16
N GLY A 260 0.36 33.91 -8.84
CA GLY A 260 -0.03 33.00 -7.78
C GLY A 260 0.90 31.76 -7.73
N LEU A 261 2.21 31.97 -8.02
CA LEU A 261 3.23 30.94 -8.02
C LEU A 261 4.14 31.14 -6.79
N GLU A 262 4.28 30.10 -6.00
CA GLU A 262 5.26 30.02 -4.92
C GLU A 262 6.57 29.50 -5.49
N ILE A 263 7.57 30.38 -5.59
CA ILE A 263 8.91 30.05 -6.11
C ILE A 263 9.97 30.24 -5.01
N SER A 264 11.08 29.51 -5.09
CA SER A 264 12.13 29.53 -4.07
C SER A 264 13.49 30.01 -4.58
N MET A 265 13.59 30.28 -5.87
CA MET A 265 14.80 30.83 -6.50
C MET A 265 14.41 31.85 -7.59
N PRO A 266 15.38 32.64 -8.14
CA PRO A 266 15.10 33.62 -9.18
C PRO A 266 14.54 33.03 -10.46
N TRP A 267 13.52 33.64 -11.03
CA TRP A 267 12.89 33.27 -12.30
C TRP A 267 12.80 34.48 -13.22
N GLU A 268 13.07 34.28 -14.49
CA GLU A 268 12.70 35.27 -15.52
C GLU A 268 11.16 35.32 -15.67
N GLU A 269 10.67 36.51 -16.01
CA GLU A 269 9.21 36.70 -16.15
C GLU A 269 8.59 35.83 -17.24
N GLU A 270 9.34 35.58 -18.34
CA GLU A 270 8.87 34.69 -19.41
C GLU A 270 8.71 33.24 -18.94
N ALA A 271 9.59 32.77 -18.06
CA ALA A 271 9.51 31.45 -17.45
C ALA A 271 8.29 31.34 -16.52
N LEU A 272 8.05 32.36 -15.69
CA LEU A 272 6.85 32.46 -14.83
C LEU A 272 5.57 32.44 -15.66
N GLN A 273 5.51 33.20 -16.75
CA GLN A 273 4.36 33.21 -17.66
C GLN A 273 4.12 31.84 -18.30
N ALA A 274 5.18 31.10 -18.63
CA ALA A 274 5.04 29.77 -19.19
C ALA A 274 4.38 28.79 -18.20
N ILE A 275 4.84 28.77 -16.96
CA ILE A 275 4.24 27.93 -15.90
C ILE A 275 2.83 28.39 -15.55
N ALA A 276 2.56 29.69 -15.54
CA ALA A 276 1.24 30.24 -15.25
C ALA A 276 0.15 29.85 -16.26
N LYS A 277 0.54 29.41 -17.47
CA LYS A 277 -0.40 28.85 -18.47
C LYS A 277 -0.82 27.42 -18.15
N ALA A 278 -0.12 26.71 -17.29
CA ALA A 278 -0.49 25.37 -16.84
C ALA A 278 -1.77 25.40 -15.98
N PRO A 279 -2.56 24.32 -15.94
CA PRO A 279 -3.69 24.20 -15.04
C PRO A 279 -3.28 24.40 -13.57
N LYS A 280 -4.11 25.12 -12.79
CA LYS A 280 -3.77 25.53 -11.40
C LYS A 280 -3.29 24.36 -10.52
N PHE A 281 -3.90 23.18 -10.67
CA PHE A 281 -3.59 22.02 -9.83
C PHE A 281 -2.21 21.39 -10.10
N VAL A 282 -1.57 21.69 -11.24
CA VAL A 282 -0.22 21.18 -11.56
C VAL A 282 0.88 22.22 -11.35
N ARG A 283 0.54 23.50 -11.16
CA ARG A 283 1.54 24.59 -11.11
C ARG A 283 2.55 24.41 -10.00
N LYS A 284 2.11 24.06 -8.79
CA LYS A 284 3.01 23.86 -7.63
C LYS A 284 4.02 22.74 -7.90
N MET A 285 3.56 21.63 -8.47
CA MET A 285 4.42 20.52 -8.85
C MET A 285 5.38 20.91 -9.99
N ALA A 286 4.90 21.66 -10.99
CA ALA A 286 5.71 22.10 -12.10
C ALA A 286 6.81 23.06 -11.66
N VAL A 287 6.52 24.00 -10.75
CA VAL A 287 7.53 24.88 -10.14
C VAL A 287 8.59 24.06 -9.43
N GLY A 288 8.20 23.14 -8.53
CA GLY A 288 9.16 22.32 -7.80
C GLY A 288 10.07 21.50 -8.72
N ASN A 289 9.50 20.84 -9.72
CA ASN A 289 10.29 20.02 -10.67
C ASN A 289 11.28 20.86 -11.50
N VAL A 290 10.92 22.09 -11.86
CA VAL A 290 11.82 22.99 -12.60
C VAL A 290 12.92 23.51 -11.69
N GLU A 291 12.61 23.86 -10.45
CA GLU A 291 13.60 24.31 -9.47
C GLU A 291 14.57 23.19 -9.09
N ASP A 292 14.08 21.96 -8.88
CA ASP A 292 14.91 20.78 -8.63
C ASP A 292 15.87 20.52 -9.82
N PHE A 293 15.34 20.57 -11.06
CA PHE A 293 16.17 20.43 -12.26
C PHE A 293 17.22 21.52 -12.39
N ALA A 294 16.87 22.78 -12.06
CA ALA A 294 17.79 23.90 -12.09
C ALA A 294 18.93 23.73 -11.07
N GLU A 295 18.61 23.26 -9.86
CA GLU A 295 19.60 22.97 -8.83
C GLU A 295 20.53 21.81 -9.22
N GLU A 296 19.98 20.72 -9.78
CA GLU A 296 20.78 19.57 -10.24
C GLU A 296 21.75 19.91 -11.38
N ASN A 297 21.45 20.96 -12.14
CA ASN A 297 22.28 21.42 -13.28
C ASN A 297 22.98 22.77 -13.03
N ASP A 298 23.10 23.19 -11.74
CA ASP A 298 23.80 24.42 -11.33
C ASP A 298 23.27 25.72 -11.97
N HIS A 299 21.97 25.78 -12.28
CA HIS A 299 21.33 26.99 -12.78
C HIS A 299 20.93 27.91 -11.62
N GLY A 300 21.54 29.08 -11.51
CA GLY A 300 21.22 30.11 -10.49
C GLY A 300 20.00 30.97 -10.83
N LEU A 301 19.47 30.89 -12.05
CA LEU A 301 18.32 31.63 -12.56
C LEU A 301 17.50 30.70 -13.47
N ILE A 302 16.20 30.66 -13.26
CA ILE A 302 15.31 29.88 -14.11
C ILE A 302 14.84 30.72 -15.29
N THR A 303 15.35 30.39 -16.44
CA THR A 303 14.98 30.97 -17.73
C THR A 303 13.93 30.08 -18.42
N LEU A 304 13.31 30.61 -19.46
CA LEU A 304 12.41 29.81 -20.30
C LEU A 304 13.15 28.60 -20.94
N ALA A 305 14.43 28.68 -21.15
CA ALA A 305 15.26 27.58 -21.65
C ALA A 305 15.36 26.45 -20.62
N VAL A 306 15.55 26.76 -19.33
CA VAL A 306 15.59 25.79 -18.22
C VAL A 306 14.25 25.06 -18.10
N VAL A 307 13.13 25.80 -18.10
CA VAL A 307 11.78 25.23 -18.08
C VAL A 307 11.57 24.26 -19.26
N THR A 308 12.08 24.60 -20.44
CA THR A 308 11.94 23.76 -21.62
C THR A 308 12.81 22.51 -21.53
N ALA A 309 14.04 22.64 -21.07
CA ALA A 309 14.96 21.52 -20.89
C ALA A 309 14.41 20.50 -19.87
N GLN A 310 13.87 20.98 -18.76
CA GLN A 310 13.21 20.13 -17.78
C GLN A 310 12.00 19.40 -18.39
N ALA A 311 11.13 20.10 -19.12
CA ALA A 311 9.99 19.49 -19.77
C ALA A 311 10.38 18.45 -20.84
N ASP A 312 11.47 18.68 -21.57
CA ASP A 312 12.01 17.72 -22.53
C ASP A 312 12.58 16.48 -21.81
N SER A 313 13.25 16.65 -20.66
CA SER A 313 13.83 15.55 -19.87
C SER A 313 12.77 14.55 -19.35
N VAL A 314 11.57 15.04 -19.06
CA VAL A 314 10.44 14.21 -18.60
C VAL A 314 9.46 13.83 -19.74
N GLY A 315 9.84 14.06 -21.00
CA GLY A 315 9.02 13.71 -22.16
C GLY A 315 7.84 14.64 -22.43
N MET A 316 7.74 15.77 -21.72
CA MET A 316 6.66 16.77 -21.87
C MET A 316 6.96 17.89 -22.87
N GLY A 317 8.08 17.85 -23.57
CA GLY A 317 8.52 18.89 -24.50
C GLY A 317 7.53 19.16 -25.65
N LYS A 318 6.79 18.16 -26.09
CA LYS A 318 5.71 18.37 -27.08
C LYS A 318 4.56 19.21 -26.51
N PHE A 319 4.17 18.96 -25.27
CA PHE A 319 3.13 19.71 -24.56
C PHE A 319 3.55 21.18 -24.36
N MET A 320 4.78 21.43 -23.97
CA MET A 320 5.30 22.80 -23.78
C MET A 320 5.40 23.58 -25.11
N ARG A 321 5.69 22.91 -26.22
CA ARG A 321 5.65 23.54 -27.57
C ARG A 321 4.23 23.93 -27.98
N GLU A 322 3.22 23.12 -27.64
CA GLU A 322 1.82 23.45 -27.89
C GLU A 322 1.30 24.60 -27.00
N VAL A 323 1.79 24.71 -25.79
CA VAL A 323 1.46 25.83 -24.88
C VAL A 323 2.08 27.15 -25.33
N ARG A 324 3.21 27.11 -26.05
CA ARG A 324 3.87 28.27 -26.68
C ARG A 324 3.17 28.76 -27.94
N GLY A 325 2.51 27.87 -28.66
CA GLY A 325 1.78 28.24 -29.88
C GLY A 325 0.50 29.01 -29.61
N ASP A 326 0.06 29.78 -30.57
CA ASP A 326 -1.10 30.68 -30.59
C ASP A 326 -2.50 30.01 -30.42
N GLY A 327 -2.59 28.89 -29.72
CA GLY A 327 -3.83 28.19 -29.40
C GLY A 327 -4.39 27.34 -30.53
N SER A 328 -3.60 26.98 -31.56
CA SER A 328 -4.01 26.09 -32.66
C SER A 328 -3.83 24.58 -32.33
N GLY A 329 -3.19 24.24 -31.21
CA GLY A 329 -2.97 22.86 -30.76
C GLY A 329 -4.24 22.13 -30.29
N ILE A 330 -4.09 20.82 -30.01
CA ILE A 330 -5.18 19.91 -29.61
C ILE A 330 -5.96 20.43 -28.38
N LEU A 331 -5.28 21.07 -27.43
CA LEU A 331 -5.91 21.67 -26.24
C LEU A 331 -6.75 22.91 -26.58
N GLY A 332 -6.29 23.76 -27.50
CA GLY A 332 -7.07 24.92 -27.97
C GLY A 332 -8.39 24.51 -28.68
N LYS A 333 -8.39 23.34 -29.32
CA LYS A 333 -9.61 22.77 -29.94
C LYS A 333 -10.56 22.17 -28.92
N LEU A 334 -10.08 21.58 -27.84
CA LEU A 334 -10.89 21.00 -26.75
C LEU A 334 -11.63 22.07 -25.95
N PHE A 335 -11.03 23.24 -25.75
CA PHE A 335 -11.63 24.34 -24.96
C PHE A 335 -12.52 25.27 -25.80
N ARG A 336 -12.42 25.27 -27.14
CA ARG A 336 -13.33 26.04 -28.03
C ARG A 336 -14.70 25.39 -28.28
N ARG A 337 -14.93 24.15 -27.83
CA ARG A 337 -16.18 23.41 -28.07
C ARG A 337 -17.26 23.61 -27.00
N LYS A 338 -17.09 24.53 -26.06
CA LYS A 338 -18.12 24.94 -25.09
C LYS A 338 -18.28 26.46 -25.06
N LYS A 339 -18.93 26.99 -26.07
CA LYS A 339 -19.73 28.21 -26.06
C LYS A 339 -21.03 27.96 -26.82
#